data_0604dc45924de82944114d187fa694f6
#
_entry.id   0604dc45924de82944114d187fa694f6
#
_cell.length_a   1.000
_cell.length_b   1.000
_cell.length_c   1.000
_cell.angle_alpha   90.00
_cell.angle_beta   90.00
_cell.angle_gamma   90.00
#
_symmetry.space_group_name_H-M   'P 1'
#
loop_
_entity.id
_entity.type
_entity.pdbx_description
1 polymer ?
#
loop_
_entity_poly.entity_id
_entity_poly.type
_entity_poly.pdbx_seq_one_letter_code
_entity_poly.pdbx_strand_id
1 'polypeptide(L)'
;MGLELYSKVEEYFDFQDEVKLLHATFLGLIFEKNLDDIIDIGCGQGAFIMHLLANGVNAYGIDLSVEQIKICQAYDLNADVLSLAEVNEKFNCATAIFDVINYIPKNDVEQFFKDTSRVLNDDGYFLFDVNSFFGFEEVAEGSLNIDIDDKFIGIDAIFEEDKLKTDITLFSKTKNNLYKKEEGRITQYYHDIQFLKTSILNAGFEIENILDFNFHTEEEADKLIFICKKK
;
A
#
# COMPACT_ATOMS: atom_id res chain seq x y z
N MET A 1 5.04 -13.94 -7.12
CA MET A 1 6.48 -14.25 -6.85
C MET A 1 7.25 -13.00 -6.39
N GLY A 2 7.08 -11.83 -7.02
CA GLY A 2 7.75 -10.60 -6.58
C GLY A 2 7.29 -10.08 -5.21
N LEU A 3 5.99 -9.94 -4.99
CA LEU A 3 5.42 -9.49 -3.71
C LEU A 3 5.72 -10.45 -2.55
N GLU A 4 5.73 -11.77 -2.80
CA GLU A 4 6.13 -12.76 -1.78
C GLU A 4 7.62 -12.67 -1.41
N LEU A 5 8.49 -12.27 -2.35
CA LEU A 5 9.89 -12.03 -2.06
C LEU A 5 10.06 -10.69 -1.33
N TYR A 6 9.29 -9.67 -1.73
CA TYR A 6 9.28 -8.38 -1.06
C TYR A 6 8.93 -8.54 0.43
N SER A 7 7.90 -9.29 0.77
CA SER A 7 7.50 -9.53 2.16
C SER A 7 8.58 -10.17 3.04
N LYS A 8 9.58 -10.83 2.41
CA LYS A 8 10.73 -11.40 3.14
C LYS A 8 11.87 -10.42 3.37
N VAL A 9 11.87 -9.31 2.65
CA VAL A 9 12.99 -8.35 2.66
C VAL A 9 12.59 -6.98 3.19
N GLU A 10 11.29 -6.65 3.23
CA GLU A 10 10.80 -5.34 3.68
C GLU A 10 11.22 -5.00 5.12
N GLU A 11 11.36 -5.98 6.01
CA GLU A 11 11.81 -5.78 7.39
C GLU A 11 13.25 -5.23 7.49
N TYR A 12 14.04 -5.35 6.41
CA TYR A 12 15.43 -4.89 6.33
C TYR A 12 15.56 -3.47 5.78
N PHE A 13 14.46 -2.87 5.32
CA PHE A 13 14.45 -1.49 4.85
C PHE A 13 14.31 -0.54 6.03
N ASP A 14 15.06 0.55 6.01
CA ASP A 14 15.02 1.59 7.04
C ASP A 14 13.96 2.66 6.71
N PHE A 15 12.71 2.22 6.50
CA PHE A 15 11.56 3.10 6.22
C PHE A 15 10.60 3.24 7.42
N GLN A 16 11.08 2.94 8.63
CA GLN A 16 10.23 2.90 9.82
C GLN A 16 9.61 4.26 10.16
N ASP A 17 10.34 5.34 9.94
CA ASP A 17 9.87 6.69 10.28
C ASP A 17 8.88 7.20 9.23
N GLU A 18 9.09 6.89 7.95
CA GLU A 18 8.16 7.15 6.86
C GLU A 18 6.84 6.41 7.07
N VAL A 19 6.91 5.13 7.42
CA VAL A 19 5.74 4.30 7.76
C VAL A 19 4.94 4.94 8.89
N LYS A 20 5.59 5.34 9.98
CA LYS A 20 4.94 5.98 11.13
C LYS A 20 4.28 7.30 10.75
N LEU A 21 4.96 8.13 9.96
CA LEU A 21 4.45 9.43 9.54
C LEU A 21 3.20 9.27 8.67
N LEU A 22 3.23 8.37 7.69
CA LEU A 22 2.09 8.10 6.83
C LEU A 22 0.91 7.54 7.64
N HIS A 23 1.15 6.53 8.49
CA HIS A 23 0.11 5.99 9.36
C HIS A 23 -0.50 7.05 10.30
N ALA A 24 0.33 7.93 10.89
CA ALA A 24 -0.15 9.01 11.74
C ALA A 24 -1.04 9.99 10.97
N THR A 25 -0.70 10.28 9.72
CA THR A 25 -1.51 11.15 8.84
C THR A 25 -2.87 10.53 8.56
N PHE A 26 -2.92 9.25 8.18
CA PHE A 26 -4.19 8.56 7.95
C PHE A 26 -5.03 8.45 9.23
N LEU A 27 -4.42 8.14 10.38
CA LEU A 27 -5.11 8.16 11.67
C LEU A 27 -5.69 9.54 11.97
N GLY A 28 -4.95 10.62 11.72
CA GLY A 28 -5.43 11.99 11.87
C GLY A 28 -6.69 12.25 11.05
N LEU A 29 -6.72 11.84 9.79
CA LEU A 29 -7.88 11.96 8.90
C LEU A 29 -9.08 11.14 9.40
N ILE A 30 -8.84 9.91 9.86
CA ILE A 30 -9.86 9.02 10.43
C ILE A 30 -10.51 9.67 11.66
N PHE A 31 -9.72 10.23 12.56
CA PHE A 31 -10.25 10.92 13.75
C PHE A 31 -10.96 12.24 13.42
N GLU A 32 -10.40 13.04 12.51
CA GLU A 32 -11.04 14.29 12.07
C GLU A 32 -12.44 14.05 11.53
N LYS A 33 -12.63 12.95 10.80
CA LYS A 33 -13.91 12.60 10.19
C LYS A 33 -14.78 11.68 11.05
N ASN A 34 -14.31 11.30 12.26
CA ASN A 34 -15.00 10.37 13.17
C ASN A 34 -15.35 9.04 12.48
N LEU A 35 -14.39 8.46 11.74
CA LEU A 35 -14.57 7.20 11.03
C LEU A 35 -14.28 6.02 11.96
N ASP A 36 -15.08 5.00 11.82
CA ASP A 36 -14.95 3.70 12.48
C ASP A 36 -15.26 2.58 11.48
N ASP A 37 -15.12 1.33 11.88
CA ASP A 37 -15.44 0.17 11.04
C ASP A 37 -14.77 0.24 9.66
N ILE A 38 -13.45 0.01 9.67
CA ILE A 38 -12.57 0.24 8.54
C ILE A 38 -12.19 -1.07 7.87
N ILE A 39 -12.25 -1.11 6.52
CA ILE A 39 -11.56 -2.13 5.74
C ILE A 39 -10.22 -1.57 5.24
N ASP A 40 -9.11 -2.27 5.57
CA ASP A 40 -7.77 -1.96 5.08
C ASP A 40 -7.43 -2.88 3.90
N ILE A 41 -7.39 -2.32 2.70
CA ILE A 41 -7.21 -3.04 1.44
C ILE A 41 -5.72 -3.07 1.11
N GLY A 42 -5.17 -4.28 0.94
CA GLY A 42 -3.73 -4.47 0.80
C GLY A 42 -3.03 -4.27 2.15
N CYS A 43 -3.58 -4.83 3.23
CA CYS A 43 -3.16 -4.57 4.60
C CYS A 43 -1.74 -5.08 4.95
N GLY A 44 -1.10 -5.83 4.07
CA GLY A 44 0.22 -6.41 4.31
C GLY A 44 0.26 -7.22 5.60
N GLN A 45 1.26 -6.95 6.44
CA GLN A 45 1.43 -7.60 7.76
C GLN A 45 0.52 -7.02 8.86
N GLY A 46 -0.40 -6.11 8.50
CA GLY A 46 -1.38 -5.55 9.43
C GLY A 46 -0.85 -4.42 10.32
N ALA A 47 0.26 -3.78 9.98
CA ALA A 47 0.85 -2.71 10.78
C ALA A 47 -0.13 -1.54 11.00
N PHE A 48 -0.88 -1.14 9.96
CA PHE A 48 -1.89 -0.10 10.12
C PHE A 48 -3.11 -0.57 10.93
N ILE A 49 -3.54 -1.82 10.74
CA ILE A 49 -4.61 -2.43 11.56
C ILE A 49 -4.24 -2.38 13.06
N MET A 50 -2.99 -2.71 13.41
CA MET A 50 -2.54 -2.61 14.81
C MET A 50 -2.65 -1.19 15.36
N HIS A 51 -2.31 -0.17 14.55
CA HIS A 51 -2.46 1.23 14.95
C HIS A 51 -3.94 1.62 15.11
N LEU A 52 -4.83 1.19 14.22
CA LEU A 52 -6.27 1.42 14.33
C LEU A 52 -6.83 0.82 15.63
N LEU A 53 -6.55 -0.47 15.89
CA LEU A 53 -7.01 -1.18 17.08
C LEU A 53 -6.46 -0.56 18.37
N ALA A 54 -5.19 -0.17 18.39
CA ALA A 54 -4.56 0.50 19.55
C ALA A 54 -5.22 1.84 19.88
N ASN A 55 -5.89 2.46 18.91
CA ASN A 55 -6.63 3.71 19.06
C ASN A 55 -8.16 3.51 19.17
N GLY A 56 -8.62 2.27 19.34
CA GLY A 56 -10.03 1.94 19.56
C GLY A 56 -10.90 1.96 18.30
N VAL A 57 -10.29 1.91 17.12
CA VAL A 57 -10.98 1.85 15.83
C VAL A 57 -11.03 0.41 15.35
N ASN A 58 -12.21 -0.13 15.04
CA ASN A 58 -12.36 -1.47 14.48
C ASN A 58 -11.82 -1.51 13.06
N ALA A 59 -11.05 -2.57 12.76
CA ALA A 59 -10.48 -2.76 11.44
C ALA A 59 -10.52 -4.22 11.00
N TYR A 60 -10.73 -4.42 9.70
CA TYR A 60 -10.64 -5.69 9.01
C TYR A 60 -9.69 -5.53 7.83
N GLY A 61 -8.74 -6.43 7.68
CA GLY A 61 -7.75 -6.39 6.62
C GLY A 61 -7.98 -7.41 5.52
N ILE A 62 -7.67 -7.05 4.30
CA ILE A 62 -7.57 -8.00 3.18
C ILE A 62 -6.25 -7.80 2.44
N ASP A 63 -5.64 -8.91 2.04
CA ASP A 63 -4.47 -8.93 1.18
C ASP A 63 -4.49 -10.16 0.28
N LEU A 64 -3.83 -10.10 -0.86
CA LEU A 64 -3.69 -11.24 -1.78
C LEU A 64 -2.56 -12.20 -1.37
N SER A 65 -1.65 -11.75 -0.52
CA SER A 65 -0.50 -12.52 -0.06
C SER A 65 -0.85 -13.40 1.12
N VAL A 66 -0.78 -14.72 0.92
CA VAL A 66 -0.94 -15.71 1.99
C VAL A 66 0.09 -15.52 3.09
N GLU A 67 1.32 -15.14 2.75
CA GLU A 67 2.40 -14.98 3.74
C GLU A 67 2.17 -13.75 4.62
N GLN A 68 1.69 -12.65 4.05
CA GLN A 68 1.33 -11.44 4.80
C GLN A 68 0.20 -11.71 5.79
N ILE A 69 -0.86 -12.36 5.33
CA ILE A 69 -2.02 -12.69 6.20
C ILE A 69 -1.68 -13.69 7.30
N LYS A 70 -0.77 -14.64 7.05
CA LYS A 70 -0.26 -15.51 8.15
C LYS A 70 0.39 -14.71 9.28
N ILE A 71 1.08 -13.62 8.97
CA ILE A 71 1.66 -12.73 9.98
C ILE A 71 0.55 -12.01 10.73
N CYS A 72 -0.44 -11.45 10.03
CA CYS A 72 -1.63 -10.85 10.67
C CYS A 72 -2.28 -11.81 11.65
N GLN A 73 -2.54 -13.06 11.23
CA GLN A 73 -3.16 -14.10 12.05
C GLN A 73 -2.29 -14.49 13.25
N ALA A 74 -0.96 -14.48 13.13
CA ALA A 74 -0.05 -14.74 14.25
C ALA A 74 -0.10 -13.63 15.34
N TYR A 75 -0.56 -12.43 14.97
CA TYR A 75 -0.83 -11.32 15.90
C TYR A 75 -2.31 -11.20 16.29
N ASP A 76 -3.13 -12.21 16.01
CA ASP A 76 -4.59 -12.21 16.27
C ASP A 76 -5.33 -11.04 15.61
N LEU A 77 -4.84 -10.54 14.48
CA LEU A 77 -5.51 -9.50 13.69
C LEU A 77 -6.62 -10.10 12.83
N ASN A 78 -7.71 -9.37 12.69
CA ASN A 78 -8.84 -9.74 11.83
C ASN A 78 -8.47 -9.43 10.37
N ALA A 79 -7.90 -10.41 9.66
CA ALA A 79 -7.48 -10.27 8.28
C ALA A 79 -7.56 -11.58 7.50
N ASP A 80 -7.93 -11.51 6.22
CA ASP A 80 -8.12 -12.65 5.34
C ASP A 80 -7.41 -12.52 3.99
N VAL A 81 -7.07 -13.68 3.40
CA VAL A 81 -6.58 -13.76 2.02
C VAL A 81 -7.77 -13.64 1.08
N LEU A 82 -8.06 -12.42 0.67
CA LEU A 82 -9.23 -12.09 -0.14
C LEU A 82 -8.91 -10.99 -1.15
N SER A 83 -9.48 -11.10 -2.34
CA SER A 83 -9.57 -9.95 -3.25
C SER A 83 -10.73 -9.04 -2.84
N LEU A 84 -10.61 -7.75 -3.12
CA LEU A 84 -11.68 -6.78 -2.84
C LEU A 84 -13.02 -7.18 -3.50
N ALA A 85 -12.97 -7.81 -4.68
CA ALA A 85 -14.17 -8.27 -5.39
C ALA A 85 -14.98 -9.35 -4.62
N GLU A 86 -14.33 -10.08 -3.73
CA GLU A 86 -14.94 -11.17 -2.94
C GLU A 86 -15.53 -10.69 -1.60
N VAL A 87 -15.22 -9.47 -1.17
CA VAL A 87 -15.77 -8.88 0.05
C VAL A 87 -17.26 -8.59 -0.13
N ASN A 88 -18.08 -9.06 0.81
CA ASN A 88 -19.54 -8.87 0.78
C ASN A 88 -20.05 -7.93 1.88
N GLU A 89 -19.25 -7.72 2.91
CA GLU A 89 -19.57 -6.82 4.03
C GLU A 89 -19.51 -5.35 3.60
N LYS A 90 -20.08 -4.49 4.44
CA LYS A 90 -20.08 -3.04 4.26
C LYS A 90 -19.33 -2.37 5.40
N PHE A 91 -18.57 -1.34 5.08
CA PHE A 91 -17.73 -0.59 6.00
C PHE A 91 -18.05 0.92 5.93
N ASN A 92 -17.70 1.67 6.97
CA ASN A 92 -17.83 3.12 6.97
C ASN A 92 -16.64 3.81 6.31
N CYS A 93 -15.49 3.13 6.30
CA CYS A 93 -14.30 3.63 5.63
C CYS A 93 -13.52 2.46 4.99
N ALA A 94 -12.91 2.74 3.86
CA ALA A 94 -11.87 1.91 3.25
C ALA A 94 -10.55 2.68 3.28
N THR A 95 -9.45 1.97 3.55
CA THR A 95 -8.10 2.47 3.39
C THR A 95 -7.33 1.62 2.38
N ALA A 96 -6.39 2.23 1.66
CA ALA A 96 -5.42 1.56 0.80
C ALA A 96 -4.12 2.35 0.89
N ILE A 97 -3.25 1.96 1.82
CA ILE A 97 -2.09 2.74 2.25
C ILE A 97 -0.81 2.10 1.71
N PHE A 98 0.21 2.93 1.46
CA PHE A 98 1.44 2.54 0.78
C PHE A 98 1.22 2.10 -0.65
N ASP A 99 0.70 3.06 -1.45
CA ASP A 99 0.64 2.98 -2.92
C ASP A 99 0.00 1.70 -3.48
N VAL A 100 -0.95 1.11 -2.76
CA VAL A 100 -1.70 -0.07 -3.23
C VAL A 100 -2.25 0.13 -4.65
N ILE A 101 -2.74 1.34 -4.95
CA ILE A 101 -3.27 1.68 -6.28
C ILE A 101 -2.20 1.58 -7.37
N ASN A 102 -0.93 1.87 -7.03
CA ASN A 102 0.16 1.78 -7.99
C ASN A 102 0.54 0.34 -8.38
N TYR A 103 0.08 -0.67 -7.62
CA TYR A 103 0.22 -2.08 -8.05
C TYR A 103 -0.84 -2.51 -9.07
N ILE A 104 -1.87 -1.69 -9.30
CA ILE A 104 -3.00 -2.02 -10.17
C ILE A 104 -2.74 -1.51 -11.58
N PRO A 105 -2.80 -2.37 -12.63
CA PRO A 105 -2.70 -1.93 -14.00
C PRO A 105 -3.77 -0.89 -14.36
N LYS A 106 -3.43 0.09 -15.18
CA LYS A 106 -4.31 1.23 -15.53
C LYS A 106 -5.74 0.82 -15.93
N ASN A 107 -5.86 -0.29 -16.65
CA ASN A 107 -7.17 -0.77 -17.13
C ASN A 107 -8.07 -1.31 -16.00
N ASP A 108 -7.51 -1.65 -14.84
CA ASP A 108 -8.22 -2.28 -13.72
C ASP A 108 -8.52 -1.29 -12.61
N VAL A 109 -7.93 -0.09 -12.64
CA VAL A 109 -8.07 0.94 -11.59
C VAL A 109 -9.54 1.38 -11.41
N GLU A 110 -10.27 1.63 -12.50
CA GLU A 110 -11.68 2.04 -12.39
C GLU A 110 -12.55 0.93 -11.78
N GLN A 111 -12.26 -0.34 -12.10
CA GLN A 111 -12.97 -1.47 -11.48
C GLN A 111 -12.65 -1.58 -10.00
N PHE A 112 -11.39 -1.39 -9.61
CA PHE A 112 -10.99 -1.36 -8.19
C PHE A 112 -11.75 -0.28 -7.41
N PHE A 113 -11.88 0.94 -7.94
CA PHE A 113 -12.66 1.99 -7.29
C PHE A 113 -14.16 1.65 -7.21
N LYS A 114 -14.74 1.00 -8.22
CA LYS A 114 -16.13 0.50 -8.17
C LYS A 114 -16.30 -0.57 -7.09
N ASP A 115 -15.37 -1.48 -6.96
CA ASP A 115 -15.40 -2.53 -5.93
C ASP A 115 -15.24 -1.91 -4.54
N THR A 116 -14.38 -0.88 -4.37
CA THR A 116 -14.27 -0.11 -3.13
C THR A 116 -15.60 0.60 -2.80
N SER A 117 -16.22 1.24 -3.78
CA SER A 117 -17.54 1.87 -3.59
C SER A 117 -18.61 0.84 -3.18
N ARG A 118 -18.55 -0.37 -3.73
CA ARG A 118 -19.50 -1.45 -3.43
C ARG A 118 -19.40 -1.89 -1.97
N VAL A 119 -18.23 -1.94 -1.38
CA VAL A 119 -18.01 -2.37 0.02
C VAL A 119 -18.15 -1.25 1.05
N LEU A 120 -18.44 -0.03 0.60
CA LEU A 120 -18.72 1.10 1.50
C LEU A 120 -20.22 1.30 1.71
N ASN A 121 -20.58 1.72 2.91
CA ASN A 121 -21.90 2.29 3.21
C ASN A 121 -22.10 3.60 2.43
N ASP A 122 -23.33 4.07 2.31
CA ASP A 122 -23.61 5.39 1.76
C ASP A 122 -22.98 6.45 2.67
N ASP A 123 -22.46 7.53 2.10
CA ASP A 123 -21.64 8.52 2.78
C ASP A 123 -20.30 8.00 3.35
N GLY A 124 -19.92 6.74 3.09
CA GLY A 124 -18.65 6.16 3.52
C GLY A 124 -17.44 6.80 2.83
N TYR A 125 -16.27 6.67 3.45
CA TYR A 125 -15.04 7.28 2.98
C TYR A 125 -14.08 6.27 2.37
N PHE A 126 -13.33 6.71 1.38
CA PHE A 126 -12.17 5.99 0.87
C PHE A 126 -10.94 6.89 0.95
N LEU A 127 -9.95 6.47 1.75
CA LEU A 127 -8.69 7.15 1.98
C LEU A 127 -7.55 6.32 1.41
N PHE A 128 -6.75 6.88 0.53
CA PHE A 128 -5.63 6.16 -0.08
C PHE A 128 -4.51 7.11 -0.50
N ASP A 129 -3.31 6.57 -0.67
CA ASP A 129 -2.21 7.29 -1.27
C ASP A 129 -1.74 6.66 -2.58
N VAL A 130 -1.11 7.48 -3.38
CA VAL A 130 -0.38 7.07 -4.58
C VAL A 130 0.96 7.79 -4.64
N ASN A 131 1.97 7.16 -5.20
CA ASN A 131 3.21 7.84 -5.53
C ASN A 131 2.95 8.89 -6.61
N SER A 132 3.51 10.09 -6.42
CA SER A 132 3.52 11.14 -7.43
C SER A 132 4.46 10.78 -8.58
N PHE A 133 4.51 11.61 -9.62
CA PHE A 133 5.51 11.45 -10.67
C PHE A 133 6.93 11.63 -10.10
N PHE A 134 7.14 12.67 -9.28
CA PHE A 134 8.39 12.92 -8.56
C PHE A 134 8.77 11.73 -7.67
N GLY A 135 7.80 11.17 -6.94
CA GLY A 135 8.01 9.99 -6.11
C GLY A 135 8.49 8.76 -6.89
N PHE A 136 8.05 8.59 -8.13
CA PHE A 136 8.56 7.52 -8.99
C PHE A 136 9.94 7.83 -9.57
N GLU A 137 10.15 9.04 -10.11
CA GLU A 137 11.34 9.40 -10.88
C GLU A 137 12.55 9.68 -9.99
N GLU A 138 12.35 10.37 -8.86
CA GLU A 138 13.46 10.87 -8.04
C GLU A 138 13.63 10.11 -6.71
N VAL A 139 12.57 9.44 -6.21
CA VAL A 139 12.60 8.78 -4.90
C VAL A 139 12.69 7.27 -5.04
N ALA A 140 11.87 6.66 -5.87
CA ALA A 140 11.75 5.21 -5.96
C ALA A 140 12.71 4.56 -6.97
N GLU A 141 13.22 5.32 -7.97
CA GLU A 141 14.23 4.85 -8.91
C GLU A 141 15.60 4.76 -8.25
N GLY A 142 16.33 3.69 -8.51
CA GLY A 142 17.70 3.54 -8.03
C GLY A 142 18.07 2.13 -7.60
N SER A 143 19.24 1.99 -7.00
CA SER A 143 19.77 0.71 -6.55
C SER A 143 20.11 0.75 -5.07
N LEU A 144 19.68 -0.27 -4.33
CA LEU A 144 19.96 -0.45 -2.91
C LEU A 144 20.57 -1.83 -2.67
N ASN A 145 21.67 -1.87 -1.89
CA ASN A 145 22.27 -3.12 -1.44
C ASN A 145 22.32 -3.15 0.08
N ILE A 146 21.82 -4.22 0.67
CA ILE A 146 21.80 -4.44 2.12
C ILE A 146 22.57 -5.72 2.41
N ASP A 147 23.62 -5.61 3.22
CA ASP A 147 24.45 -6.74 3.67
C ASP A 147 24.28 -6.90 5.18
N ILE A 148 23.52 -7.88 5.61
CA ILE A 148 23.18 -8.11 7.01
C ILE A 148 23.39 -9.59 7.34
N ASP A 149 24.30 -9.88 8.28
CA ASP A 149 24.54 -11.22 8.84
C ASP A 149 24.66 -12.33 7.78
N ASP A 150 23.62 -13.13 7.65
CA ASP A 150 23.56 -14.28 6.74
C ASP A 150 22.76 -13.97 5.46
N LYS A 151 22.48 -12.69 5.17
CA LYS A 151 21.69 -12.26 4.00
C LYS A 151 22.37 -11.13 3.23
N PHE A 152 22.22 -11.18 1.93
CA PHE A 152 22.50 -10.06 1.05
C PHE A 152 21.27 -9.80 0.18
N ILE A 153 20.79 -8.54 0.16
CA ILE A 153 19.63 -8.11 -0.59
C ILE A 153 20.11 -7.06 -1.59
N GLY A 154 19.86 -7.32 -2.86
CA GLY A 154 20.06 -6.35 -3.93
C GLY A 154 18.71 -5.93 -4.49
N ILE A 155 18.49 -4.63 -4.61
CA ILE A 155 17.30 -4.04 -5.22
C ILE A 155 17.77 -3.12 -6.33
N ASP A 156 17.13 -3.22 -7.48
CA ASP A 156 17.37 -2.36 -8.62
C ASP A 156 16.02 -1.94 -9.22
N ALA A 157 15.73 -0.66 -9.16
CA ALA A 157 14.45 -0.09 -9.57
C ALA A 157 14.65 0.90 -10.72
N ILE A 158 13.91 0.70 -11.80
CA ILE A 158 13.98 1.53 -13.01
C ILE A 158 12.58 2.01 -13.36
N PHE A 159 12.42 3.32 -13.51
CA PHE A 159 11.17 3.95 -13.93
C PHE A 159 11.20 4.27 -15.42
N GLU A 160 10.39 3.58 -16.20
CA GLU A 160 10.27 3.74 -17.65
C GLU A 160 8.81 3.51 -18.12
N GLU A 161 8.34 4.29 -19.05
CA GLU A 161 7.00 4.13 -19.66
C GLU A 161 5.87 4.06 -18.64
N ASP A 162 5.86 4.97 -17.68
CA ASP A 162 4.89 5.03 -16.57
C ASP A 162 4.91 3.76 -15.67
N LYS A 163 6.02 3.04 -15.63
CA LYS A 163 6.18 1.82 -14.81
C LYS A 163 7.50 1.82 -14.06
N LEU A 164 7.41 1.59 -12.75
CA LEU A 164 8.57 1.26 -11.94
C LEU A 164 8.71 -0.27 -11.91
N LYS A 165 9.83 -0.76 -12.42
CA LYS A 165 10.20 -2.18 -12.37
C LYS A 165 11.27 -2.36 -11.32
N THR A 166 10.94 -3.01 -10.22
CA THR A 166 11.86 -3.26 -9.11
C THR A 166 12.27 -4.73 -9.11
N ASP A 167 13.53 -4.98 -9.44
CA ASP A 167 14.14 -6.31 -9.34
C ASP A 167 14.71 -6.50 -7.94
N ILE A 168 14.35 -7.60 -7.31
CA ILE A 168 14.79 -7.96 -5.97
C ILE A 168 15.60 -9.27 -6.06
N THR A 169 16.79 -9.25 -5.50
CA THR A 169 17.63 -10.44 -5.36
C THR A 169 17.95 -10.64 -3.87
N LEU A 170 17.60 -11.80 -3.33
CA LEU A 170 17.91 -12.21 -1.96
C LEU A 170 18.88 -13.40 -1.99
N PHE A 171 20.02 -13.25 -1.35
CA PHE A 171 20.90 -14.36 -1.00
C PHE A 171 20.77 -14.64 0.50
N SER A 172 20.40 -15.86 0.85
CA SER A 172 20.32 -16.32 2.24
C SER A 172 21.30 -17.46 2.50
N LYS A 173 22.13 -17.35 3.53
CA LYS A 173 23.08 -18.37 3.90
C LYS A 173 22.39 -19.62 4.43
N THR A 174 22.80 -20.76 3.98
CA THR A 174 22.29 -22.06 4.40
C THR A 174 23.17 -22.69 5.49
N LYS A 175 22.66 -23.74 6.14
CA LYS A 175 23.41 -24.49 7.16
C LYS A 175 24.76 -25.05 6.71
N ASN A 176 24.96 -25.20 5.40
CA ASN A 176 26.22 -25.74 4.82
C ASN A 176 27.19 -24.63 4.36
N ASN A 177 27.02 -23.38 4.79
CA ASN A 177 27.78 -22.22 4.34
C ASN A 177 27.65 -21.94 2.82
N LEU A 178 26.59 -22.42 2.19
CA LEU A 178 26.21 -22.06 0.82
C LEU A 178 25.16 -20.98 0.87
N TYR A 179 24.97 -20.27 -0.23
CA TYR A 179 23.88 -19.28 -0.36
C TYR A 179 22.79 -19.81 -1.26
N LYS A 180 21.54 -19.66 -0.81
CA LYS A 180 20.35 -19.81 -1.65
C LYS A 180 20.04 -18.45 -2.27
N LYS A 181 19.90 -18.40 -3.59
CA LYS A 181 19.45 -17.22 -4.32
C LYS A 181 17.95 -17.31 -4.58
N GLU A 182 17.22 -16.20 -4.33
CA GLU A 182 15.83 -16.00 -4.73
C GLU A 182 15.76 -14.68 -5.50
N GLU A 183 14.96 -14.65 -6.56
CA GLU A 183 14.77 -13.47 -7.41
C GLU A 183 13.30 -13.21 -7.63
N GLY A 184 12.92 -11.95 -7.67
CA GLY A 184 11.55 -11.52 -7.96
C GLY A 184 11.54 -10.14 -8.57
N ARG A 185 10.45 -9.81 -9.29
CA ARG A 185 10.19 -8.49 -9.83
C ARG A 185 8.83 -8.00 -9.38
N ILE A 186 8.78 -6.76 -8.96
CA ILE A 186 7.56 -6.00 -8.72
C ILE A 186 7.41 -5.01 -9.87
N THR A 187 6.16 -4.74 -10.25
CA THR A 187 5.86 -3.67 -11.19
C THR A 187 4.81 -2.77 -10.56
N GLN A 188 5.11 -1.48 -10.48
CA GLN A 188 4.17 -0.45 -10.09
C GLN A 188 3.90 0.46 -11.29
N TYR A 189 2.73 1.08 -11.32
CA TYR A 189 2.23 1.89 -12.42
C TYR A 189 2.00 3.32 -11.93
N TYR A 190 2.59 4.28 -12.63
CA TYR A 190 2.23 5.67 -12.46
C TYR A 190 0.84 5.92 -13.04
N HIS A 191 0.03 6.61 -12.29
CA HIS A 191 -1.30 7.01 -12.70
C HIS A 191 -1.41 8.53 -12.70
N ASP A 192 -1.62 9.10 -13.87
CA ASP A 192 -1.87 10.53 -14.00
C ASP A 192 -3.04 10.98 -13.13
N ILE A 193 -2.90 12.13 -12.47
CA ILE A 193 -3.88 12.65 -11.50
C ILE A 193 -5.26 12.90 -12.14
N GLN A 194 -5.34 13.30 -13.41
CA GLN A 194 -6.62 13.52 -14.08
C GLN A 194 -7.31 12.20 -14.41
N PHE A 195 -6.51 11.17 -14.75
CA PHE A 195 -7.01 9.82 -14.92
C PHE A 195 -7.61 9.30 -13.61
N LEU A 196 -6.88 9.42 -12.48
CA LEU A 196 -7.38 9.01 -11.16
C LEU A 196 -8.67 9.75 -10.80
N LYS A 197 -8.67 11.08 -10.92
CA LYS A 197 -9.88 11.89 -10.65
C LYS A 197 -11.08 11.42 -11.46
N THR A 198 -10.90 11.16 -12.74
CA THR A 198 -11.97 10.69 -13.63
C THR A 198 -12.48 9.31 -13.19
N SER A 199 -11.57 8.38 -12.90
CA SER A 199 -11.92 7.02 -12.46
C SER A 199 -12.66 7.00 -11.12
N ILE A 200 -12.24 7.84 -10.16
CA ILE A 200 -12.88 8.02 -8.85
C ILE A 200 -14.32 8.52 -9.02
N LEU A 201 -14.51 9.57 -9.84
CA LEU A 201 -15.84 10.12 -10.11
C LEU A 201 -16.76 9.10 -10.80
N ASN A 202 -16.24 8.33 -11.76
CA ASN A 202 -16.97 7.28 -12.45
C ASN A 202 -17.39 6.13 -11.53
N ALA A 203 -16.64 5.91 -10.44
CA ALA A 203 -16.94 4.90 -9.43
C ALA A 203 -17.97 5.37 -8.38
N GLY A 204 -18.47 6.59 -8.50
CA GLY A 204 -19.51 7.13 -7.62
C GLY A 204 -18.99 7.84 -6.36
N PHE A 205 -17.71 8.20 -6.35
CA PHE A 205 -17.13 9.02 -5.29
C PHE A 205 -17.19 10.52 -5.63
N GLU A 206 -17.09 11.32 -4.60
CA GLU A 206 -16.71 12.72 -4.64
C GLU A 206 -15.32 12.85 -4.02
N ILE A 207 -14.45 13.67 -4.61
CA ILE A 207 -13.12 13.96 -4.06
C ILE A 207 -13.25 15.18 -3.17
N GLU A 208 -13.15 14.99 -1.86
CA GLU A 208 -13.19 16.12 -0.91
C GLU A 208 -11.87 16.88 -0.88
N ASN A 209 -10.75 16.14 -0.90
CA ASN A 209 -9.42 16.76 -0.87
C ASN A 209 -8.37 15.84 -1.48
N ILE A 210 -7.24 16.44 -1.88
CA ILE A 210 -6.00 15.76 -2.24
C ILE A 210 -4.90 16.50 -1.52
N LEU A 211 -4.15 15.80 -0.68
CA LEU A 211 -3.06 16.36 0.10
C LEU A 211 -1.73 15.95 -0.48
N ASP A 212 -0.81 16.88 -0.58
CA ASP A 212 0.59 16.61 -0.83
C ASP A 212 1.21 15.99 0.42
N PHE A 213 1.99 14.94 0.24
CA PHE A 213 2.67 14.25 1.32
C PHE A 213 4.14 14.03 0.97
N ASN A 214 5.01 14.52 1.83
CA ASN A 214 6.46 14.56 1.61
C ASN A 214 7.18 13.81 2.73
N PHE A 215 8.08 12.91 2.35
CA PHE A 215 9.03 12.29 3.27
C PHE A 215 10.40 12.95 3.23
N HIS A 216 10.84 13.39 2.06
CA HIS A 216 12.25 13.68 1.78
C HIS A 216 12.51 15.15 1.44
N THR A 217 11.59 15.85 0.81
CA THR A 217 11.76 17.24 0.39
C THR A 217 10.54 18.09 0.73
N GLU A 218 10.70 19.44 0.78
CA GLU A 218 9.59 20.38 0.88
C GLU A 218 9.18 20.94 -0.50
N GLU A 219 9.87 20.55 -1.59
CA GLU A 219 9.72 21.15 -2.90
C GLU A 219 8.62 20.49 -3.73
N GLU A 220 8.64 19.15 -3.80
CA GLU A 220 7.63 18.39 -4.53
C GLU A 220 7.11 17.22 -3.68
N ALA A 221 5.86 16.85 -3.86
CA ALA A 221 5.25 15.77 -3.09
C ALA A 221 5.77 14.41 -3.54
N ASP A 222 6.21 13.59 -2.59
CA ASP A 222 6.56 12.19 -2.84
C ASP A 222 5.30 11.38 -3.13
N LYS A 223 4.21 11.70 -2.43
CA LYS A 223 2.92 11.03 -2.54
C LYS A 223 1.77 12.03 -2.53
N LEU A 224 0.62 11.57 -3.07
CA LEU A 224 -0.65 12.27 -2.99
C LEU A 224 -1.63 11.43 -2.16
N ILE A 225 -2.23 12.03 -1.12
CA ILE A 225 -3.27 11.39 -0.32
C ILE A 225 -4.64 11.87 -0.80
N PHE A 226 -5.46 10.95 -1.23
CA PHE A 226 -6.83 11.20 -1.68
C PHE A 226 -7.82 10.96 -0.55
N ILE A 227 -8.72 11.92 -0.37
CA ILE A 227 -9.84 11.85 0.56
C ILE A 227 -11.11 11.86 -0.26
N CYS A 228 -11.75 10.70 -0.38
CA CYS A 228 -12.91 10.50 -1.23
C CYS A 228 -14.12 10.09 -0.38
N LYS A 229 -15.28 10.66 -0.71
CA LYS A 229 -16.55 10.33 -0.08
C LYS A 229 -17.47 9.66 -1.10
N LYS A 230 -18.11 8.55 -0.73
CA LYS A 230 -19.13 7.88 -1.54
C LYS A 230 -20.40 8.74 -1.58
N LYS A 231 -20.97 8.90 -2.78
CA LYS A 231 -22.22 9.62 -3.02
C LYS A 231 -23.44 8.77 -2.74
#